data_e29c9cccc8fec7edee4573ce94665989
#
_entry.id   e29c9cccc8fec7edee4573ce94665989
#
_cell.length_a   1.000
_cell.length_b   1.000
_cell.length_c   1.000
_cell.angle_alpha   90.00
_cell.angle_beta   90.00
_cell.angle_gamma   90.00
#
_symmetry.space_group_name_H-M   'P 1'
#
loop_
_entity.id
_entity.type
_entity.pdbx_description
1 polymer ?
#
loop_
_entity_poly.entity_id
_entity_poly.type
_entity_poly.pdbx_seq_one_letter_code
_entity_poly.pdbx_strand_id
1 'polypeptide(L)'
;MKYEDIRRQVLTAIRQASAQGLIHGTSGNISVRDREAGVAAITPSGRPYDTMEPGDIAIVTLEGEWVDGPYAPSSEPPMHTAVYRARPDVGAVVHNHALFCTVMAMAVDELPPSTPPQAEFAPIRVVPFAVPGSRALAASVAAALGTDGLAVLLRNHGSLCCGAAAYVEEAAQVAYYASALGRFTPLGEADIRACKEMLAAGRAV
;
A
#
# COMPACT_ATOMS: atom_id res chain seq x y z
N MET A 1 24.54 -6.66 10.13
CA MET A 1 24.00 -6.88 8.77
C MET A 1 23.80 -5.53 8.10
N LYS A 2 24.10 -5.41 6.82
CA LYS A 2 23.88 -4.16 6.09
C LYS A 2 22.37 -3.90 5.95
N TYR A 3 21.93 -2.66 6.15
CA TYR A 3 20.52 -2.24 6.11
C TYR A 3 19.59 -2.99 7.09
N GLU A 4 20.10 -3.38 8.24
CA GLU A 4 19.39 -4.24 9.19
C GLU A 4 18.07 -3.63 9.66
N ASP A 5 18.04 -2.34 9.96
CA ASP A 5 16.86 -1.66 10.49
C ASP A 5 15.67 -1.70 9.53
N ILE A 6 15.88 -1.35 8.25
CA ILE A 6 14.79 -1.39 7.25
C ILE A 6 14.38 -2.81 6.89
N ARG A 7 15.31 -3.80 6.93
CA ARG A 7 14.96 -5.21 6.75
C ARG A 7 14.05 -5.71 7.87
N ARG A 8 14.35 -5.38 9.13
CA ARG A 8 13.52 -5.72 10.30
C ARG A 8 12.15 -5.05 10.22
N GLN A 9 12.08 -3.80 9.79
CA GLN A 9 10.82 -3.09 9.59
C GLN A 9 9.94 -3.79 8.54
N VAL A 10 10.49 -4.17 7.39
CA VAL A 10 9.77 -4.93 6.35
C VAL A 10 9.26 -6.25 6.89
N LEU A 11 10.12 -7.02 7.58
CA LEU A 11 9.75 -8.32 8.14
C LEU A 11 8.63 -8.20 9.19
N THR A 12 8.70 -7.21 10.07
CA THR A 12 7.66 -6.95 11.05
C THR A 12 6.34 -6.58 10.37
N ALA A 13 6.38 -5.67 9.40
CA ALA A 13 5.20 -5.21 8.70
C ALA A 13 4.51 -6.33 7.90
N ILE A 14 5.28 -7.17 7.19
CA ILE A 14 4.70 -8.26 6.39
C ILE A 14 4.05 -9.33 7.27
N ARG A 15 4.65 -9.66 8.42
CA ARG A 15 4.07 -10.58 9.40
C ARG A 15 2.79 -10.02 10.01
N GLN A 16 2.75 -8.73 10.35
CA GLN A 16 1.53 -8.07 10.82
C GLN A 16 0.43 -8.09 9.75
N ALA A 17 0.74 -7.73 8.52
CA ALA A 17 -0.22 -7.74 7.42
C ALA A 17 -0.79 -9.15 7.16
N SER A 18 0.06 -10.18 7.24
CA SER A 18 -0.37 -11.58 7.14
C SER A 18 -1.28 -11.98 8.31
N ALA A 19 -0.92 -11.62 9.55
CA ALA A 19 -1.74 -11.90 10.74
C ALA A 19 -3.09 -11.20 10.72
N GLN A 20 -3.20 -10.04 10.07
CA GLN A 20 -4.42 -9.28 9.86
C GLN A 20 -5.26 -9.75 8.65
N GLY A 21 -4.81 -10.77 7.91
CA GLY A 21 -5.51 -11.27 6.73
C GLY A 21 -5.45 -10.35 5.51
N LEU A 22 -4.56 -9.34 5.50
CA LEU A 22 -4.36 -8.47 4.35
C LEU A 22 -3.52 -9.13 3.25
N ILE A 23 -2.74 -10.13 3.63
CA ILE A 23 -1.83 -10.88 2.75
C ILE A 23 -2.07 -12.37 2.95
N HIS A 24 -2.29 -13.08 1.86
CA HIS A 24 -2.50 -14.51 1.83
C HIS A 24 -1.34 -15.21 1.10
N GLY A 25 -0.75 -16.22 1.75
CA GLY A 25 0.39 -16.96 1.19
C GLY A 25 1.58 -16.04 0.93
N THR A 26 2.05 -15.98 -0.30
CA THR A 26 3.17 -15.13 -0.75
C THR A 26 2.71 -13.98 -1.65
N SER A 27 1.39 -13.71 -1.68
CA SER A 27 0.78 -12.66 -2.49
C SER A 27 0.82 -11.32 -1.78
N GLY A 28 1.26 -10.27 -2.49
CA GLY A 28 1.51 -8.95 -1.91
C GLY A 28 2.98 -8.78 -1.50
N ASN A 29 3.36 -7.56 -1.20
CA ASN A 29 4.74 -7.21 -0.87
C ASN A 29 4.79 -5.88 -0.10
N ILE A 30 5.82 -5.74 0.72
CA ILE A 30 6.03 -4.54 1.52
C ILE A 30 7.46 -4.07 1.30
N SER A 31 7.64 -2.76 1.23
CA SER A 31 8.95 -2.13 1.21
C SER A 31 9.06 -1.00 2.22
N VAL A 32 10.29 -0.75 2.67
CA VAL A 32 10.67 0.39 3.51
C VAL A 32 11.89 1.05 2.90
N ARG A 33 11.85 2.37 2.77
CA ARG A 33 12.90 3.19 2.17
C ARG A 33 13.93 3.63 3.21
N ASP A 34 15.20 3.51 2.86
CA ASP A 34 16.29 4.24 3.50
C ASP A 34 16.61 5.47 2.63
N ARG A 35 16.33 6.66 3.19
CA ARG A 35 16.52 7.93 2.46
C ARG A 35 17.98 8.31 2.34
N GLU A 36 18.79 8.00 3.35
CA GLU A 36 20.20 8.36 3.38
C GLU A 36 21.01 7.47 2.44
N ALA A 37 20.71 6.18 2.43
CA ALA A 37 21.37 5.22 1.56
C ALA A 37 20.84 5.21 0.12
N GLY A 38 19.67 5.84 -0.15
CA GLY A 38 19.07 5.87 -1.47
C GLY A 38 18.57 4.49 -1.95
N VAL A 39 18.18 3.60 -1.03
CA VAL A 39 17.71 2.25 -1.31
C VAL A 39 16.36 1.97 -0.65
N ALA A 40 15.76 0.85 -1.00
CA ALA A 40 14.60 0.29 -0.30
C ALA A 40 14.83 -1.20 0.00
N ALA A 41 14.43 -1.62 1.20
CA ALA A 41 14.23 -3.02 1.51
C ALA A 41 12.85 -3.45 1.02
N ILE A 42 12.75 -4.63 0.40
CA ILE A 42 11.50 -5.18 -0.11
C ILE A 42 11.44 -6.69 0.13
N THR A 43 10.24 -7.21 0.39
CA THR A 43 10.03 -8.66 0.53
C THR A 43 10.50 -9.40 -0.71
N PRO A 44 11.17 -10.54 -0.56
CA PRO A 44 11.62 -11.36 -1.68
C PRO A 44 10.44 -12.10 -2.34
N SER A 45 10.64 -12.51 -3.58
CA SER A 45 9.63 -13.25 -4.36
C SER A 45 9.45 -14.68 -3.84
N GLY A 46 8.19 -15.11 -3.69
CA GLY A 46 7.81 -16.51 -3.51
C GLY A 46 8.29 -17.17 -2.20
N ARG A 47 8.68 -16.40 -1.19
CA ARG A 47 9.14 -16.92 0.11
C ARG A 47 8.02 -16.85 1.16
N PRO A 48 7.82 -17.90 1.98
CA PRO A 48 6.86 -17.85 3.09
C PRO A 48 7.28 -16.81 4.13
N TYR A 49 6.37 -15.93 4.51
CA TYR A 49 6.67 -14.78 5.40
C TYR A 49 6.86 -15.17 6.87
N ASP A 50 6.28 -16.29 7.30
CA ASP A 50 6.39 -16.83 8.67
C ASP A 50 7.80 -17.32 9.01
N THR A 51 8.49 -17.95 8.06
CA THR A 51 9.84 -18.51 8.24
C THR A 51 10.97 -17.58 7.82
N MET A 52 10.64 -16.41 7.27
CA MET A 52 11.62 -15.45 6.75
C MET A 52 12.40 -14.78 7.87
N GLU A 53 13.69 -14.55 7.66
CA GLU A 53 14.56 -13.79 8.56
C GLU A 53 14.92 -12.42 7.96
N PRO A 54 15.39 -11.45 8.77
CA PRO A 54 15.75 -10.12 8.24
C PRO A 54 16.77 -10.20 7.09
N GLY A 55 17.68 -11.17 7.12
CA GLY A 55 18.68 -11.39 6.07
C GLY A 55 18.10 -11.79 4.73
N ASP A 56 16.88 -12.32 4.70
CA ASP A 56 16.20 -12.77 3.49
C ASP A 56 15.58 -11.61 2.68
N ILE A 57 15.32 -10.49 3.34
CA ILE A 57 14.71 -9.30 2.72
C ILE A 57 15.68 -8.72 1.68
N ALA A 58 15.21 -8.53 0.46
CA ALA A 58 16.01 -7.97 -0.63
C ALA A 58 16.19 -6.45 -0.47
N ILE A 59 17.32 -5.93 -0.96
CA ILE A 59 17.58 -4.50 -1.09
C ILE A 59 17.63 -4.14 -2.56
N VAL A 60 16.93 -3.07 -2.92
CA VAL A 60 16.91 -2.53 -4.29
C VAL A 60 17.26 -1.04 -4.28
N THR A 61 17.84 -0.54 -5.37
CA THR A 61 17.96 0.90 -5.61
C THR A 61 16.59 1.53 -5.85
N LEU A 62 16.48 2.85 -5.86
CA LEU A 62 15.22 3.52 -6.21
C LEU A 62 14.89 3.42 -7.72
N GLU A 63 15.82 2.95 -8.53
CA GLU A 63 15.63 2.57 -9.94
C GLU A 63 15.10 1.14 -10.07
N GLY A 64 15.12 0.35 -8.98
CA GLY A 64 14.62 -1.02 -8.91
C GLY A 64 15.69 -2.10 -9.16
N GLU A 65 16.97 -1.74 -9.15
CA GLU A 65 18.07 -2.69 -9.29
C GLU A 65 18.30 -3.45 -7.99
N TRP A 66 18.42 -4.76 -8.05
CA TRP A 66 18.73 -5.60 -6.89
C TRP A 66 20.21 -5.48 -6.52
N VAL A 67 20.48 -5.06 -5.28
CA VAL A 67 21.85 -4.77 -4.81
C VAL A 67 22.30 -5.62 -3.62
N ASP A 68 21.36 -6.23 -2.86
CA ASP A 68 21.71 -7.09 -1.72
C ASP A 68 20.57 -8.03 -1.33
N GLY A 69 20.93 -9.14 -0.68
CA GLY A 69 20.03 -10.20 -0.22
C GLY A 69 20.21 -11.52 -0.96
N PRO A 70 19.88 -12.67 -0.33
CA PRO A 70 20.10 -14.00 -0.92
C PRO A 70 19.01 -14.40 -1.94
N TYR A 71 17.87 -13.74 -1.92
CA TYR A 71 16.72 -14.05 -2.78
C TYR A 71 16.34 -12.84 -3.64
N ALA A 72 15.87 -13.12 -4.87
CA ALA A 72 15.39 -12.10 -5.77
C ALA A 72 14.26 -11.29 -5.10
N PRO A 73 14.23 -9.96 -5.30
CA PRO A 73 13.12 -9.13 -4.80
C PRO A 73 11.79 -9.58 -5.40
N SER A 74 10.67 -9.16 -4.79
CA SER A 74 9.33 -9.23 -5.39
C SER A 74 9.36 -8.86 -6.88
N SER A 75 8.39 -9.28 -7.64
CA SER A 75 8.23 -8.87 -9.06
C SER A 75 7.80 -7.40 -9.22
N GLU A 76 7.47 -6.69 -8.14
CA GLU A 76 6.87 -5.36 -8.17
C GLU A 76 7.72 -4.18 -7.62
N PRO A 77 9.07 -4.24 -7.57
CA PRO A 77 9.88 -3.07 -7.27
C PRO A 77 9.55 -1.85 -8.13
N PRO A 78 9.20 -1.99 -9.44
CA PRO A 78 8.87 -0.82 -10.26
C PRO A 78 7.74 0.04 -9.67
N MET A 79 6.70 -0.59 -9.11
CA MET A 79 5.57 0.11 -8.50
C MET A 79 5.99 0.83 -7.21
N HIS A 80 6.69 0.14 -6.30
CA HIS A 80 7.19 0.70 -5.05
C HIS A 80 8.17 1.86 -5.26
N THR A 81 9.15 1.67 -6.13
CA THR A 81 10.18 2.69 -6.39
C THR A 81 9.61 3.89 -7.15
N ALA A 82 8.60 3.71 -8.00
CA ALA A 82 7.90 4.84 -8.62
C ALA A 82 7.21 5.73 -7.58
N VAL A 83 6.59 5.14 -6.55
CA VAL A 83 6.02 5.90 -5.43
C VAL A 83 7.12 6.68 -4.70
N TYR A 84 8.23 6.03 -4.34
CA TYR A 84 9.32 6.71 -3.63
C TYR A 84 9.97 7.85 -4.42
N ARG A 85 10.07 7.74 -5.75
CA ARG A 85 10.57 8.82 -6.60
C ARG A 85 9.60 9.98 -6.72
N ALA A 86 8.30 9.69 -6.81
CA ALA A 86 7.25 10.71 -6.91
C ALA A 86 6.95 11.38 -5.55
N ARG A 87 7.13 10.65 -4.45
CA ARG A 87 6.75 11.03 -3.10
C ARG A 87 7.92 10.89 -2.13
N PRO A 88 8.78 11.92 -2.01
CA PRO A 88 9.92 11.90 -1.08
C PRO A 88 9.52 11.78 0.40
N ASP A 89 8.30 12.14 0.74
CA ASP A 89 7.70 12.03 2.07
C ASP A 89 7.32 10.59 2.45
N VAL A 90 7.06 9.70 1.47
CA VAL A 90 6.68 8.31 1.72
C VAL A 90 7.89 7.49 2.16
N GLY A 91 7.80 6.84 3.33
CA GLY A 91 8.84 5.97 3.90
C GLY A 91 8.60 4.49 3.71
N ALA A 92 7.33 4.07 3.51
CA ALA A 92 6.96 2.67 3.35
C ALA A 92 5.81 2.51 2.35
N VAL A 93 5.78 1.38 1.66
CA VAL A 93 4.73 1.01 0.71
C VAL A 93 4.27 -0.41 1.00
N VAL A 94 2.97 -0.60 1.10
CA VAL A 94 2.29 -1.88 1.29
C VAL A 94 1.44 -2.18 0.06
N HIS A 95 1.75 -3.23 -0.66
CA HIS A 95 0.88 -3.81 -1.68
C HIS A 95 0.29 -5.11 -1.19
N ASN A 96 -1.03 -5.27 -1.35
CA ASN A 96 -1.76 -6.45 -0.90
C ASN A 96 -2.92 -6.79 -1.85
N HIS A 97 -3.42 -8.02 -1.70
CA HIS A 97 -4.59 -8.55 -2.41
C HIS A 97 -5.75 -8.78 -1.43
N ALA A 98 -5.92 -7.87 -0.45
CA ALA A 98 -7.00 -7.95 0.53
C ALA A 98 -8.36 -8.03 -0.18
N LEU A 99 -9.25 -8.85 0.38
CA LEU A 99 -10.45 -9.32 -0.33
C LEU A 99 -11.37 -8.18 -0.74
N PHE A 100 -11.72 -7.31 0.20
CA PHE A 100 -12.70 -6.24 -0.07
C PHE A 100 -12.08 -5.13 -0.93
N CYS A 101 -10.81 -4.80 -0.77
CA CYS A 101 -10.09 -3.92 -1.69
C CYS A 101 -10.15 -4.46 -3.12
N THR A 102 -9.91 -5.76 -3.30
CA THR A 102 -9.96 -6.40 -4.62
C THR A 102 -11.37 -6.38 -5.20
N VAL A 103 -12.41 -6.68 -4.41
CA VAL A 103 -13.81 -6.64 -4.83
C VAL A 103 -14.21 -5.22 -5.23
N MET A 104 -13.92 -4.23 -4.40
CA MET A 104 -14.30 -2.84 -4.66
C MET A 104 -13.52 -2.26 -5.85
N ALA A 105 -12.25 -2.65 -6.04
CA ALA A 105 -11.48 -2.27 -7.22
C ALA A 105 -12.12 -2.70 -8.55
N MET A 106 -12.95 -3.73 -8.56
CA MET A 106 -13.71 -4.16 -9.74
C MET A 106 -15.05 -3.42 -9.90
N ALA A 107 -15.60 -2.88 -8.81
CA ALA A 107 -16.97 -2.38 -8.76
C ALA A 107 -17.09 -0.85 -8.90
N VAL A 108 -16.06 -0.09 -8.48
CA VAL A 108 -16.10 1.38 -8.45
C VAL A 108 -14.89 1.99 -9.16
N ASP A 109 -14.94 3.29 -9.44
CA ASP A 109 -13.78 4.05 -9.96
C ASP A 109 -13.06 4.83 -8.86
N GLU A 110 -13.72 5.04 -7.73
CA GLU A 110 -13.18 5.63 -6.51
C GLU A 110 -13.88 5.00 -5.30
N LEU A 111 -13.13 4.63 -4.26
CA LEU A 111 -13.68 4.16 -3.00
C LEU A 111 -13.94 5.35 -2.08
N PRO A 112 -15.21 5.72 -1.85
CA PRO A 112 -15.52 6.86 -1.01
C PRO A 112 -15.39 6.50 0.48
N PRO A 113 -14.89 7.41 1.32
CA PRO A 113 -14.80 7.18 2.76
C PRO A 113 -16.19 7.24 3.40
N SER A 114 -16.41 6.37 4.38
CA SER A 114 -17.69 6.23 5.09
C SER A 114 -17.59 6.64 6.56
N THR A 115 -16.38 6.68 7.10
CA THR A 115 -16.10 6.98 8.52
C THR A 115 -14.96 7.98 8.67
N PRO A 116 -14.89 8.73 9.81
CA PRO A 116 -13.84 9.72 10.01
C PRO A 116 -12.41 9.20 9.83
N PRO A 117 -12.00 8.03 10.36
CA PRO A 117 -10.65 7.50 10.12
C PRO A 117 -10.34 7.25 8.64
N GLN A 118 -11.34 6.87 7.85
CA GLN A 118 -11.18 6.60 6.41
C GLN A 118 -11.02 7.89 5.58
N ALA A 119 -11.51 9.02 6.09
CA ALA A 119 -11.37 10.32 5.42
C ALA A 119 -9.91 10.70 5.17
N GLU A 120 -8.98 10.25 6.01
CA GLU A 120 -7.55 10.48 5.84
C GLU A 120 -7.03 9.96 4.49
N PHE A 121 -7.54 8.82 4.05
CA PHE A 121 -7.09 8.14 2.82
C PHE A 121 -7.78 8.67 1.57
N ALA A 122 -8.81 9.50 1.70
CA ALA A 122 -9.55 10.03 0.56
C ALA A 122 -8.73 11.10 -0.20
N PRO A 123 -8.80 11.11 -1.54
CA PRO A 123 -9.53 10.18 -2.41
C PRO A 123 -8.78 8.86 -2.60
N ILE A 124 -9.48 7.72 -2.54
CA ILE A 124 -8.90 6.41 -2.87
C ILE A 124 -9.34 6.02 -4.28
N ARG A 125 -8.52 6.37 -5.26
CA ARG A 125 -8.82 6.15 -6.68
C ARG A 125 -8.54 4.71 -7.10
N VAL A 126 -9.27 4.23 -8.11
CA VAL A 126 -8.99 2.94 -8.76
C VAL A 126 -8.19 3.19 -10.03
N VAL A 127 -6.98 2.65 -10.11
CA VAL A 127 -6.18 2.71 -11.33
C VAL A 127 -6.60 1.60 -12.30
N PRO A 128 -6.58 1.84 -13.62
CA PRO A 128 -6.87 0.82 -14.62
C PRO A 128 -5.95 -0.40 -14.48
N PHE A 129 -6.46 -1.56 -14.92
CA PHE A 129 -5.63 -2.77 -14.96
C PHE A 129 -4.40 -2.57 -15.84
N ALA A 130 -3.27 -2.96 -15.30
CA ALA A 130 -2.01 -3.12 -16.04
C ALA A 130 -1.29 -4.34 -15.48
N VAL A 131 -0.42 -4.95 -16.29
CA VAL A 131 0.31 -6.17 -15.90
C VAL A 131 1.15 -5.91 -14.65
N PRO A 132 1.04 -6.76 -13.60
CA PRO A 132 1.87 -6.67 -12.40
C PRO A 132 3.37 -6.57 -12.73
N GLY A 133 4.10 -5.72 -12.01
CA GLY A 133 5.51 -5.46 -12.25
C GLY A 133 5.82 -4.56 -13.46
N SER A 134 4.81 -4.16 -14.25
CA SER A 134 5.02 -3.32 -15.43
C SER A 134 5.30 -1.84 -15.07
N ARG A 135 6.03 -1.15 -15.95
CA ARG A 135 6.21 0.31 -15.87
C ARG A 135 4.88 1.07 -16.03
N ALA A 136 3.93 0.51 -16.78
CA ALA A 136 2.61 1.11 -16.96
C ALA A 136 1.84 1.15 -15.63
N LEU A 137 1.81 0.03 -14.89
CA LEU A 137 1.20 -0.02 -13.56
C LEU A 137 1.88 0.98 -12.60
N ALA A 138 3.21 0.98 -12.58
CA ALA A 138 3.99 1.87 -11.73
C ALA A 138 3.69 3.36 -12.00
N ALA A 139 3.60 3.75 -13.26
CA ALA A 139 3.26 5.12 -13.67
C ALA A 139 1.81 5.49 -13.27
N SER A 140 0.84 4.59 -13.49
CA SER A 140 -0.56 4.82 -13.12
C SER A 140 -0.74 4.98 -11.62
N VAL A 141 -0.06 4.17 -10.81
CA VAL A 141 -0.08 4.25 -9.34
C VAL A 141 0.50 5.58 -8.87
N ALA A 142 1.70 5.95 -9.34
CA ALA A 142 2.33 7.21 -8.94
C ALA A 142 1.47 8.43 -9.33
N ALA A 143 0.88 8.43 -10.53
CA ALA A 143 -0.01 9.49 -10.98
C ALA A 143 -1.30 9.58 -10.14
N ALA A 144 -1.92 8.45 -9.80
CA ALA A 144 -3.15 8.42 -9.03
C ALA A 144 -2.95 8.84 -7.56
N LEU A 145 -1.80 8.51 -6.95
CA LEU A 145 -1.43 8.99 -5.61
C LEU A 145 -1.20 10.51 -5.59
N GLY A 146 -0.68 11.08 -6.67
CA GLY A 146 -0.40 12.52 -6.73
C GLY A 146 0.56 12.97 -5.62
N THR A 147 0.30 14.16 -5.07
CA THR A 147 1.17 14.79 -4.07
C THR A 147 0.84 14.43 -2.62
N ASP A 148 -0.35 13.92 -2.35
CA ASP A 148 -0.87 13.72 -0.99
C ASP A 148 -1.68 12.43 -0.80
N GLY A 149 -2.00 11.70 -1.86
CA GLY A 149 -2.72 10.43 -1.78
C GLY A 149 -1.96 9.38 -0.97
N LEU A 150 -2.69 8.62 -0.15
CA LEU A 150 -2.12 7.60 0.74
C LEU A 150 -2.46 6.18 0.28
N ALA A 151 -3.43 6.02 -0.62
CA ALA A 151 -3.82 4.72 -1.12
C ALA A 151 -4.42 4.80 -2.52
N VAL A 152 -4.31 3.71 -3.25
CA VAL A 152 -5.03 3.45 -4.51
C VAL A 152 -5.50 2.00 -4.55
N LEU A 153 -6.62 1.76 -5.19
CA LEU A 153 -7.04 0.42 -5.58
C LEU A 153 -6.54 0.12 -7.00
N LEU A 154 -6.22 -1.15 -7.24
CA LEU A 154 -5.69 -1.64 -8.50
C LEU A 154 -6.74 -2.52 -9.16
N ARG A 155 -7.31 -2.10 -10.30
CA ARG A 155 -8.37 -2.84 -11.03
C ARG A 155 -7.95 -4.29 -11.26
N ASN A 156 -8.80 -5.25 -10.82
CA ASN A 156 -8.56 -6.69 -10.95
C ASN A 156 -7.24 -7.20 -10.34
N HIS A 157 -6.74 -6.52 -9.28
CA HIS A 157 -5.45 -6.87 -8.70
C HIS A 157 -5.47 -6.78 -7.16
N GLY A 158 -5.67 -5.59 -6.59
CA GLY A 158 -5.63 -5.39 -5.14
C GLY A 158 -5.54 -3.93 -4.75
N SER A 159 -4.65 -3.60 -3.81
CA SER A 159 -4.41 -2.22 -3.37
C SER A 159 -2.94 -1.91 -3.16
N LEU A 160 -2.60 -0.62 -3.21
CA LEU A 160 -1.31 -0.09 -2.75
C LEU A 160 -1.56 1.04 -1.76
N CYS A 161 -0.87 1.01 -0.62
CA CYS A 161 -1.00 1.97 0.45
C CYS A 161 0.37 2.49 0.89
N CYS A 162 0.44 3.79 1.20
CA CYS A 162 1.61 4.46 1.78
C CYS A 162 1.53 4.53 3.31
N GLY A 163 0.75 3.65 3.95
CA GLY A 163 0.48 3.64 5.39
C GLY A 163 -0.43 2.49 5.79
N ALA A 164 -1.32 2.71 6.73
CA ALA A 164 -2.15 1.70 7.38
C ALA A 164 -3.17 1.02 6.43
N ALA A 165 -2.72 0.02 5.69
CA ALA A 165 -3.51 -0.73 4.70
C ALA A 165 -4.80 -1.36 5.29
N ALA A 166 -4.82 -1.66 6.59
CA ALA A 166 -5.99 -2.19 7.28
C ALA A 166 -7.21 -1.26 7.21
N TYR A 167 -7.00 0.06 7.32
CA TYR A 167 -8.09 1.04 7.20
C TYR A 167 -8.66 1.11 5.78
N VAL A 168 -7.85 0.87 4.76
CA VAL A 168 -8.31 0.85 3.37
C VAL A 168 -9.14 -0.40 3.10
N GLU A 169 -8.74 -1.55 3.65
CA GLU A 169 -9.54 -2.78 3.58
C GLU A 169 -10.85 -2.64 4.36
N GLU A 170 -10.82 -2.06 5.56
CA GLU A 170 -12.04 -1.76 6.33
C GLU A 170 -12.98 -0.83 5.55
N ALA A 171 -12.46 0.22 4.90
CA ALA A 171 -13.26 1.11 4.08
C ALA A 171 -13.95 0.37 2.93
N ALA A 172 -13.22 -0.52 2.25
CA ALA A 172 -13.76 -1.35 1.19
C ALA A 172 -14.83 -2.32 1.70
N GLN A 173 -14.62 -2.92 2.87
CA GLN A 173 -15.58 -3.81 3.51
C GLN A 173 -16.87 -3.09 3.91
N VAL A 174 -16.76 -1.92 4.54
CA VAL A 174 -17.91 -1.10 4.91
C VAL A 174 -18.70 -0.68 3.67
N ALA A 175 -18.04 -0.20 2.63
CA ALA A 175 -18.68 0.19 1.37
C ALA A 175 -19.41 -1.00 0.72
N TYR A 176 -18.79 -2.18 0.70
CA TYR A 176 -19.41 -3.40 0.16
C TYR A 176 -20.69 -3.77 0.90
N TYR A 177 -20.64 -3.89 2.23
CA TYR A 177 -21.82 -4.28 3.01
C TYR A 177 -22.92 -3.23 2.99
N ALA A 178 -22.58 -1.95 3.08
CA ALA A 178 -23.57 -0.87 3.01
C ALA A 178 -24.27 -0.86 1.65
N SER A 179 -23.54 -1.07 0.56
CA SER A 179 -24.11 -1.19 -0.79
C SER A 179 -25.02 -2.40 -0.92
N ALA A 180 -24.64 -3.55 -0.36
CA ALA A 180 -25.45 -4.77 -0.35
C ALA A 180 -26.77 -4.61 0.44
N LEU A 181 -26.78 -3.74 1.47
CA LEU A 181 -28.00 -3.36 2.19
C LEU A 181 -28.89 -2.35 1.44
N GLY A 182 -28.48 -1.93 0.24
CA GLY A 182 -29.22 -0.95 -0.58
C GLY A 182 -29.13 0.50 -0.08
N ARG A 183 -28.28 0.78 0.91
CA ARG A 183 -28.07 2.12 1.48
C ARG A 183 -26.60 2.35 1.74
N PHE A 184 -25.96 3.11 0.88
CA PHE A 184 -24.60 3.57 1.08
C PHE A 184 -24.58 5.09 1.05
N THR A 185 -24.17 5.69 2.19
CA THR A 185 -24.06 7.14 2.33
C THR A 185 -22.63 7.47 2.70
N PRO A 186 -21.77 7.82 1.73
CA PRO A 186 -20.40 8.22 2.02
C PRO A 186 -20.34 9.60 2.67
N LEU A 187 -19.21 9.95 3.25
CA LEU A 187 -18.93 11.31 3.73
C LEU A 187 -18.90 12.28 2.56
N GLY A 188 -19.50 13.46 2.75
CA GLY A 188 -19.40 14.57 1.80
C GLY A 188 -18.03 15.24 1.85
N GLU A 189 -17.69 16.03 0.83
CA GLU A 189 -16.39 16.71 0.75
C GLU A 189 -16.12 17.63 1.96
N ALA A 190 -17.14 18.29 2.49
CA ALA A 190 -17.00 19.15 3.66
C ALA A 190 -16.65 18.33 4.91
N ASP A 191 -17.30 17.17 5.09
CA ASP A 191 -17.06 16.26 6.21
C ASP A 191 -15.66 15.64 6.11
N ILE A 192 -15.22 15.26 4.91
CA ILE A 192 -13.87 14.76 4.65
C ILE A 192 -12.82 15.78 5.06
N ARG A 193 -12.99 17.07 4.66
CA ARG A 193 -12.06 18.13 5.04
C ARG A 193 -12.02 18.31 6.54
N ALA A 194 -13.16 18.42 7.21
CA ALA A 194 -13.25 18.58 8.65
C ALA A 194 -12.57 17.39 9.39
N CYS A 195 -12.77 16.15 8.93
CA CYS A 195 -12.13 14.99 9.49
C CYS A 195 -10.60 15.04 9.32
N LYS A 196 -10.09 15.42 8.15
CA LYS A 196 -8.66 15.57 7.90
C LYS A 196 -8.02 16.63 8.80
N GLU A 197 -8.67 17.77 8.97
CA GLU A 197 -8.21 18.84 9.86
C GLU A 197 -8.16 18.38 11.32
N MET A 198 -9.19 17.70 11.80
CA MET A 198 -9.23 17.13 13.15
C MET A 198 -8.10 16.10 13.36
N LEU A 199 -7.90 15.18 12.42
CA LEU A 199 -6.85 14.15 12.49
C LEU A 199 -5.45 14.76 12.46
N ALA A 200 -5.23 15.80 11.68
CA ALA A 200 -3.97 16.52 11.63
C ALA A 200 -3.68 17.26 12.95
N ALA A 201 -4.69 17.90 13.56
CA ALA A 201 -4.57 18.57 14.84
C ALA A 201 -4.26 17.60 16.00
N GLY A 202 -4.87 16.40 16.00
CA GLY A 202 -4.61 15.36 17.01
C GLY A 202 -3.22 14.72 16.94
N ARG A 203 -2.50 14.88 15.83
CA ARG A 203 -1.10 14.40 15.67
C ARG A 203 -0.06 15.44 16.07
N ALA A 204 -0.46 16.67 16.25
CA ALA A 204 0.43 17.78 16.64
C ALA A 204 0.61 17.88 18.18
N VAL A 205 -0.01 16.97 18.95
CA VAL A 205 0.10 16.79 20.40
C VAL A 205 0.85 15.48 20.64
#